data_da8425f8a35bf6bed8f9068b26064db3
#
_entry.id   da8425f8a35bf6bed8f9068b26064db3
#
_cell.length_a   1.000
_cell.length_b   1.000
_cell.length_c   1.000
_cell.angle_alpha   90.00
_cell.angle_beta   90.00
_cell.angle_gamma   90.00
#
_symmetry.space_group_name_H-M   'P 1'
#
loop_
_entity.id
_entity.type
_entity.pdbx_description
1 polymer ?
#
loop_
_entity_poly.entity_id
_entity_poly.type
_entity_poly.pdbx_seq_one_letter_code
_entity_poly.pdbx_strand_id
1 'polypeptide(L)'
;MARAKKPKKKAIHRPAKTPFEYVKATNYLNIAAMVRTLATVYDWNKEQIDEFMESHMALLQEISDHRCNIKQFVKDTEELTGVNITKLIDKTCEVIEQ
;
A
#
# COMPACT_ATOMS: atom_id res chain seq x y z
N MET A 1 6.24 18.83 34.35
CA MET A 1 6.16 18.58 34.18
C MET A 1 6.07 18.29 34.02
N ALA A 2 6.11 18.32 33.72
CA ALA A 2 5.95 17.95 33.36
C ALA A 2 5.94 17.77 32.93
N ARG A 3 5.85 17.79 32.65
CA ARG A 3 5.57 17.61 32.08
C ARG A 3 5.59 17.30 31.64
N ALA A 4 5.66 17.43 31.51
CA ALA A 4 5.38 17.09 30.96
C ALA A 4 5.25 16.87 30.38
N LYS A 5 5.20 16.95 30.23
CA LYS A 5 4.78 16.68 29.66
C LYS A 5 4.64 16.52 29.05
N LYS A 6 4.62 16.60 28.76
CA LYS A 6 4.21 16.33 28.08
C LYS A 6 4.15 16.14 27.44
N PRO A 7 4.24 16.21 27.27
CA PRO A 7 3.96 15.93 26.46
C PRO A 7 3.81 15.71 25.84
N LYS A 8 3.65 15.75 25.53
CA LYS A 8 3.23 15.47 24.98
C LYS A 8 3.04 15.42 24.35
N LYS A 9 3.03 15.50 24.07
CA LYS A 9 2.57 15.33 23.50
C LYS A 9 2.26 15.43 22.88
N LYS A 10 2.21 15.52 22.71
CA LYS A 10 1.68 15.46 22.17
C LYS A 10 1.33 15.59 21.45
N ALA A 11 1.76 15.68 21.40
CA ALA A 11 1.36 15.71 20.81
C ALA A 11 0.99 15.69 20.55
N ILE A 12 1.31 15.59 20.65
CA ILE A 12 0.94 15.57 20.48
C ILE A 12 0.24 15.16 20.39
N HIS A 13 0.22 15.43 20.83
CA HIS A 13 -0.66 14.58 20.61
C HIS A 13 -1.74 14.79 19.74
N ARG A 14 -1.48 15.00 18.98
CA ARG A 14 -2.37 14.97 17.90
C ARG A 14 -3.20 13.68 17.94
N PRO A 15 -4.53 13.73 17.74
CA PRO A 15 -5.32 12.49 17.75
C PRO A 15 -4.84 11.52 16.69
N ALA A 16 -4.92 10.26 16.99
CA ALA A 16 -4.60 9.23 16.03
C ALA A 16 -5.53 9.32 14.83
N LYS A 17 -5.00 9.00 13.65
CA LYS A 17 -5.82 8.94 12.46
C LYS A 17 -6.89 7.86 12.62
N THR A 18 -8.05 8.08 11.99
CA THR A 18 -9.05 7.05 11.93
C THR A 18 -8.51 5.88 11.10
N PRO A 19 -9.06 4.68 11.30
CA PRO A 19 -8.64 3.55 10.46
C PRO A 19 -8.76 3.83 8.97
N PHE A 20 -9.82 4.55 8.57
CA PHE A 20 -9.99 4.90 7.16
C PHE A 20 -8.86 5.82 6.67
N GLU A 21 -8.53 6.83 7.47
CA GLU A 21 -7.46 7.76 7.11
C GLU A 21 -6.11 7.05 7.02
N TYR A 22 -5.90 6.09 7.91
CA TYR A 22 -4.67 5.31 7.91
C TYR A 22 -4.54 4.50 6.63
N VAL A 23 -5.60 3.82 6.25
CA VAL A 23 -5.63 3.03 5.02
C VAL A 23 -5.41 3.92 3.81
N LYS A 24 -6.08 5.07 3.78
CA LYS A 24 -5.94 6.00 2.68
C LYS A 24 -4.51 6.51 2.53
N ALA A 25 -3.88 6.87 3.66
CA ALA A 25 -2.51 7.36 3.63
C ALA A 25 -1.55 6.28 3.14
N THR A 26 -1.76 5.04 3.59
CA THR A 26 -0.93 3.93 3.17
C THR A 26 -1.07 3.67 1.68
N ASN A 27 -2.29 3.78 1.15
CA ASN A 27 -2.53 3.59 -0.27
C ASN A 27 -1.84 4.67 -1.11
N TYR A 28 -1.88 5.93 -0.65
CA TYR A 28 -1.17 7.00 -1.34
C TYR A 28 0.31 6.70 -1.44
N LEU A 29 0.90 6.29 -0.32
CA LEU A 29 2.32 5.99 -0.29
C LEU A 29 2.66 4.83 -1.23
N ASN A 30 1.88 3.76 -1.16
CA ASN A 30 2.14 2.59 -1.98
C ASN A 30 2.02 2.89 -3.47
N ILE A 31 0.99 3.62 -3.86
CA ILE A 31 0.80 3.96 -5.26
C ILE A 31 1.90 4.89 -5.75
N ALA A 32 2.25 5.90 -4.94
CA ALA A 32 3.31 6.82 -5.31
C ALA A 32 4.65 6.08 -5.47
N ALA A 33 4.95 5.17 -4.55
CA ALA A 33 6.19 4.40 -4.62
C ALA A 33 6.19 3.50 -5.85
N MET A 34 5.04 2.88 -6.17
CA MET A 34 4.92 2.04 -7.34
C MET A 34 5.15 2.84 -8.61
N VAL A 35 4.50 3.99 -8.73
CA VAL A 35 4.64 4.85 -9.92
C VAL A 35 6.09 5.29 -10.07
N ARG A 36 6.73 5.69 -8.97
CA ARG A 36 8.12 6.11 -9.03
C ARG A 36 9.04 4.97 -9.45
N THR A 37 8.78 3.76 -8.95
CA THR A 37 9.58 2.60 -9.32
C THR A 37 9.47 2.31 -10.81
N LEU A 38 8.25 2.35 -11.35
CA LEU A 38 8.06 2.10 -12.77
C LEU A 38 8.79 3.14 -13.61
N ALA A 39 8.79 4.39 -13.16
CA ALA A 39 9.44 5.46 -13.91
C ALA A 39 10.97 5.37 -13.81
N THR A 40 11.51 5.07 -12.64
CA THR A 40 12.96 5.18 -12.42
C THR A 40 13.70 3.88 -12.67
N VAL A 41 13.09 2.74 -12.37
CA VAL A 41 13.74 1.45 -12.55
C VAL A 41 13.48 0.88 -13.93
N TYR A 42 12.24 0.99 -14.40
CA TYR A 42 11.84 0.40 -15.68
C TYR A 42 11.76 1.43 -16.80
N ASP A 43 11.99 2.70 -16.47
CA ASP A 43 12.04 3.77 -17.48
C ASP A 43 10.74 3.88 -18.28
N TRP A 44 9.61 3.64 -17.60
CA TRP A 44 8.30 3.77 -18.23
C TRP A 44 7.90 5.24 -18.30
N ASN A 45 7.27 5.60 -19.42
CA ASN A 45 6.73 6.96 -19.57
C ASN A 45 5.33 7.05 -18.98
N LYS A 46 4.76 8.26 -19.02
CA LYS A 46 3.44 8.51 -18.44
C LYS A 46 2.37 7.61 -19.02
N GLU A 47 2.39 7.41 -20.33
CA GLU A 47 1.36 6.61 -20.99
C GLU A 47 1.41 5.15 -20.56
N GLN A 48 2.62 4.62 -20.43
CA GLN A 48 2.79 3.24 -19.99
C GLN A 48 2.32 3.07 -18.55
N ILE A 49 2.64 4.03 -17.69
CA ILE A 49 2.23 3.99 -16.30
C ILE A 49 0.72 4.12 -16.18
N ASP A 50 0.12 5.03 -16.94
CA ASP A 50 -1.33 5.19 -16.91
C ASP A 50 -2.03 3.90 -17.34
N GLU A 51 -1.54 3.26 -18.38
CA GLU A 51 -2.13 2.01 -18.86
C GLU A 51 -2.01 0.91 -17.80
N PHE A 52 -0.85 0.82 -17.16
CA PHE A 52 -0.63 -0.14 -16.09
C PHE A 52 -1.62 0.10 -14.95
N MET A 53 -1.78 1.36 -14.56
CA MET A 53 -2.66 1.69 -13.44
C MET A 53 -4.13 1.43 -13.79
N GLU A 54 -4.52 1.69 -15.02
CA GLU A 54 -5.88 1.38 -15.45
C GLU A 54 -6.17 -0.11 -15.36
N SER A 55 -5.22 -0.92 -15.83
CA SER A 55 -5.37 -2.38 -15.76
C SER A 55 -5.43 -2.85 -14.31
N HIS A 56 -4.60 -2.25 -13.46
CA HIS A 56 -4.58 -2.58 -12.04
C HIS A 56 -5.91 -2.23 -11.38
N MET A 57 -6.45 -1.06 -11.68
CA MET A 57 -7.74 -0.64 -11.11
C MET A 57 -8.87 -1.52 -11.60
N ALA A 58 -8.82 -1.93 -12.88
CA ALA A 58 -9.84 -2.82 -13.42
C ALA A 58 -9.83 -4.17 -12.71
N LEU A 59 -8.64 -4.68 -12.42
CA LEU A 59 -8.51 -5.94 -11.68
C LEU A 59 -9.07 -5.80 -10.26
N LEU A 60 -8.76 -4.70 -9.59
CA LEU A 60 -9.29 -4.46 -8.24
C LEU A 60 -10.81 -4.39 -8.27
N GLN A 61 -11.38 -3.75 -9.29
CA GLN A 61 -12.83 -3.64 -9.41
C GLN A 61 -13.45 -5.02 -9.61
N GLU A 62 -12.82 -5.85 -10.42
CA GLU A 62 -13.31 -7.20 -10.66
C GLU A 62 -13.30 -8.03 -9.37
N ILE A 63 -12.23 -7.92 -8.60
CA ILE A 63 -12.11 -8.61 -7.32
C ILE A 63 -13.24 -8.16 -6.38
N SER A 64 -13.47 -6.86 -6.33
CA SER A 64 -14.51 -6.30 -5.47
C SER A 64 -15.90 -6.78 -5.90
N ASP A 65 -16.16 -6.77 -7.20
CA ASP A 65 -17.48 -7.14 -7.74
C ASP A 65 -17.82 -8.60 -7.49
N HIS A 66 -16.82 -9.46 -7.53
CA HIS A 66 -17.05 -10.90 -7.39
C HIS A 66 -16.78 -11.40 -5.97
N ARG A 67 -16.44 -10.51 -5.07
CA ARG A 67 -16.20 -10.83 -3.65
C ARG A 67 -15.22 -11.99 -3.51
N CYS A 68 -14.10 -11.87 -4.19
CA CYS A 68 -13.07 -12.90 -4.15
C CYS A 68 -12.58 -13.13 -2.73
N ASN A 69 -12.27 -14.40 -2.43
CA ASN A 69 -11.57 -14.73 -1.21
C ASN A 69 -10.13 -14.22 -1.32
N ILE A 70 -9.78 -13.27 -0.48
CA ILE A 70 -8.48 -12.60 -0.59
C ILE A 70 -7.33 -13.58 -0.39
N LYS A 71 -7.44 -14.49 0.57
CA LYS A 71 -6.40 -15.48 0.80
C LYS A 71 -6.19 -16.36 -0.43
N GLN A 72 -7.29 -16.79 -1.04
CA GLN A 72 -7.20 -17.64 -2.22
C GLN A 72 -6.61 -16.86 -3.39
N PHE A 73 -7.01 -15.60 -3.54
CA PHE A 73 -6.47 -14.77 -4.61
C PHE A 73 -4.97 -14.59 -4.46
N VAL A 74 -4.50 -14.34 -3.24
CA VAL A 74 -3.06 -14.19 -2.97
C VAL A 74 -2.33 -15.48 -3.31
N LYS A 75 -2.87 -16.63 -2.88
CA LYS A 75 -2.23 -17.90 -3.14
C LYS A 75 -2.15 -18.20 -4.63
N ASP A 76 -3.24 -17.96 -5.35
CA ASP A 76 -3.25 -18.18 -6.79
C ASP A 76 -2.25 -17.29 -7.50
N THR A 77 -2.13 -16.05 -7.03
CA THR A 77 -1.18 -15.11 -7.62
C THR A 77 0.26 -15.55 -7.36
N GLU A 78 0.53 -16.06 -6.15
CA GLU A 78 1.86 -16.57 -5.84
C GLU A 78 2.20 -17.76 -6.74
N GLU A 79 1.22 -18.64 -6.98
CA GLU A 79 1.45 -19.78 -7.84
C GLU A 79 1.68 -19.35 -9.29
N LEU A 80 0.93 -18.36 -9.73
CA LEU A 80 1.05 -17.86 -11.11
C LEU A 80 2.39 -17.20 -11.36
N THR A 81 2.88 -16.44 -10.40
CA THR A 81 4.03 -15.56 -10.60
C THR A 81 5.32 -16.07 -9.97
N GLY A 82 5.22 -16.99 -8.99
CA GLY A 82 6.38 -17.41 -8.22
C GLY A 82 6.83 -16.42 -7.17
N VAL A 83 6.07 -15.32 -7.00
CA VAL A 83 6.42 -14.28 -6.02
C VAL A 83 5.80 -14.61 -4.67
N ASN A 84 6.60 -14.53 -3.60
CA ASN A 84 6.09 -14.75 -2.24
C ASN A 84 5.51 -13.44 -1.71
N ILE A 85 4.20 -13.26 -1.90
CA ILE A 85 3.52 -12.02 -1.56
C ILE A 85 3.47 -11.81 -0.06
N THR A 86 3.23 -12.89 0.70
CA THR A 86 3.17 -12.79 2.16
C THR A 86 4.48 -12.24 2.73
N LYS A 87 5.59 -12.74 2.22
CA LYS A 87 6.90 -12.27 2.67
C LYS A 87 7.13 -10.81 2.29
N LEU A 88 6.68 -10.43 1.09
CA LEU A 88 6.81 -9.04 0.66
C LEU A 88 5.99 -8.11 1.53
N ILE A 89 4.78 -8.51 1.91
CA ILE A 89 3.94 -7.69 2.78
C ILE A 89 4.60 -7.50 4.14
N ASP A 90 5.15 -8.58 4.70
CA ASP A 90 5.83 -8.49 5.99
C ASP A 90 7.00 -7.51 5.92
N LYS A 91 7.79 -7.59 4.86
CA LYS A 91 8.91 -6.67 4.69
C LYS A 91 8.45 -5.23 4.52
N THR A 92 7.40 -5.02 3.74
CA THR A 92 6.87 -3.69 3.52
C THR A 92 6.38 -3.08 4.82
N CYS A 93 5.69 -3.88 5.64
CA CYS A 93 5.22 -3.40 6.93
C CYS A 93 6.36 -3.01 7.84
N GLU A 94 7.45 -3.79 7.84
CA GLU A 94 8.63 -3.45 8.64
C GLU A 94 9.21 -2.10 8.22
N VAL A 95 9.31 -1.87 6.93
CA VAL A 95 9.85 -0.61 6.42
C VAL A 95 8.97 0.56 6.82
N ILE A 96 7.66 0.40 6.68
CA ILE A 96 6.72 1.48 6.98
C ILE A 96 6.70 1.81 8.46
N GLU A 97 6.89 0.82 9.32
CA GLU A 97 6.88 1.02 10.76
C GLU A 97 8.13 1.73 11.27
N GLN A 98 9.17 1.77 10.48
CA GLN A 98 10.37 2.49 10.86
C GLN A 98 10.18 3.99 10.65
#